data_eacbef301289b659fb4327bd3517c413
#
_entry.id   eacbef301289b659fb4327bd3517c413
#
_cell.length_a   1.000
_cell.length_b   1.000
_cell.length_c   1.000
_cell.angle_alpha   90.00
_cell.angle_beta   90.00
_cell.angle_gamma   90.00
#
_symmetry.space_group_name_H-M   'P 1'
#
loop_
_entity.id
_entity.type
_entity.pdbx_description
1 polymer ?
#
loop_
_entity_poly.entity_id
_entity_poly.type
_entity_poly.pdbx_seq_one_letter_code
_entity_poly.pdbx_strand_id
1 'polypeptide(L)'
;MNKIMNTMLKNNFIIPNYNNLNIVDLMRAIYCKYNIKTEINKNVETFKKLIPNNKHLLFILSDGTGSNLINKLNDDSILKRNKKDDIITVFPSTTACVLTSLVTAEFPEVHGIWGWFNYDRNLNINYCPLLFCDRKTETNLLDYGIEPKQVFLQHSLLNNLKTNVNVLFPKYIYDSVYSNFVINKESRHSYNDFNDIVNFIKKNCQNESESYTYLYLTDIDTLEHENGIDSKIVKDKLEEIENLIKKLCENKDLTIIFTADHGQTNITKDIILDFEEYDNMFYAYPSIDYGTASYYIKKGYEETFEKSFKKKYENDMILFKTEDLINNNFFGIGNFKSIAKDNLGEYISICKKERYLINNPNIEKYYGKIKGNHSGLSYDEMIIPLIIIDTNNDI
;
A
#
# COMPACT_ATOMS: atom_id res chain seq x y z
N MET A 1 4.41 15.89 25.92
CA MET A 1 4.17 15.33 24.57
C MET A 1 5.53 15.14 23.91
N ASN A 2 5.82 13.99 23.32
CA ASN A 2 7.10 13.68 22.68
C ASN A 2 7.37 14.68 21.52
N LYS A 3 8.64 15.09 21.31
CA LYS A 3 9.07 16.03 20.25
C LYS A 3 8.57 15.62 18.86
N ILE A 4 8.58 14.32 18.57
CA ILE A 4 8.10 13.74 17.30
C ILE A 4 6.60 14.02 17.12
N MET A 5 5.78 13.69 18.13
CA MET A 5 4.34 13.93 18.07
C MET A 5 4.00 15.41 17.83
N ASN A 6 4.74 16.32 18.48
CA ASN A 6 4.59 17.76 18.24
C ASN A 6 4.93 18.15 16.80
N THR A 7 5.96 17.54 16.23
CA THR A 7 6.36 17.78 14.84
C THR A 7 5.30 17.28 13.86
N MET A 8 4.75 16.08 14.11
CA MET A 8 3.67 15.51 13.29
C MET A 8 2.44 16.42 13.29
N LEU A 9 1.96 16.81 14.47
CA LEU A 9 0.77 17.66 14.61
C LEU A 9 0.94 19.04 13.94
N LYS A 10 2.12 19.66 14.07
CA LYS A 10 2.42 20.95 13.42
C LYS A 10 2.36 20.89 11.88
N ASN A 11 2.57 19.72 11.29
CA ASN A 11 2.55 19.52 9.85
C ASN A 11 1.28 18.83 9.35
N ASN A 12 0.27 18.69 10.22
CA ASN A 12 -1.00 18.00 9.93
C ASN A 12 -0.80 16.56 9.44
N PHE A 13 0.23 15.87 9.94
CA PHE A 13 0.47 14.47 9.66
C PHE A 13 -0.40 13.57 10.52
N ILE A 14 -0.90 12.52 9.94
CA ILE A 14 -1.50 11.41 10.66
C ILE A 14 -0.38 10.68 11.41
N ILE A 15 -0.57 10.51 12.71
CA ILE A 15 0.31 9.67 13.52
C ILE A 15 -0.25 8.25 13.43
N PRO A 16 0.49 7.28 12.84
CA PRO A 16 0.02 5.92 12.77
C PRO A 16 -0.29 5.38 14.17
N ASN A 17 -1.55 5.05 14.41
CA ASN A 17 -2.00 4.43 15.66
C ASN A 17 -2.76 3.15 15.33
N TYR A 18 -2.03 2.06 15.26
CA TYR A 18 -2.56 0.75 14.88
C TYR A 18 -3.44 0.08 15.96
N ASN A 19 -3.63 0.74 17.11
CA ASN A 19 -4.71 0.36 18.03
C ASN A 19 -6.10 0.80 17.52
N ASN A 20 -6.16 1.72 16.56
CA ASN A 20 -7.36 2.04 15.81
C ASN A 20 -7.59 1.03 14.68
N LEU A 21 -8.79 1.02 14.09
CA LEU A 21 -9.12 0.18 12.94
C LEU A 21 -8.10 0.41 11.80
N ASN A 22 -7.50 -0.67 11.33
CA ASN A 22 -6.44 -0.65 10.34
C ASN A 22 -6.56 -1.81 9.35
N ILE A 23 -5.88 -1.67 8.23
CA ILE A 23 -6.00 -2.62 7.12
C ILE A 23 -5.41 -4.01 7.45
N VAL A 24 -4.38 -4.09 8.29
CA VAL A 24 -3.78 -5.37 8.70
C VAL A 24 -4.76 -6.17 9.54
N ASP A 25 -5.41 -5.53 10.51
CA ASP A 25 -6.41 -6.20 11.36
C ASP A 25 -7.68 -6.57 10.57
N LEU A 26 -8.04 -5.81 9.51
CA LEU A 26 -9.09 -6.20 8.58
C LEU A 26 -8.73 -7.53 7.89
N MET A 27 -7.51 -7.67 7.38
CA MET A 27 -7.07 -8.92 6.74
C MET A 27 -6.97 -10.07 7.74
N ARG A 28 -6.50 -9.82 8.96
CA ARG A 28 -6.51 -10.81 10.04
C ARG A 28 -7.92 -11.34 10.30
N ALA A 29 -8.93 -10.45 10.34
CA ALA A 29 -10.34 -10.86 10.53
C ALA A 29 -10.86 -11.71 9.37
N ILE A 30 -10.55 -11.32 8.11
CA ILE A 30 -10.91 -12.10 6.92
C ILE A 30 -10.26 -13.48 6.96
N TYR A 31 -8.97 -13.56 7.24
CA TYR A 31 -8.25 -14.84 7.27
C TYR A 31 -8.70 -15.75 8.42
N CYS A 32 -9.09 -15.19 9.56
CA CYS A 32 -9.70 -15.94 10.65
C CYS A 32 -11.01 -16.61 10.22
N LYS A 33 -11.84 -15.96 9.37
CA LYS A 33 -13.06 -16.56 8.82
C LYS A 33 -12.77 -17.88 8.08
N TYR A 34 -11.58 -17.96 7.44
CA TYR A 34 -11.13 -19.14 6.68
C TYR A 34 -10.10 -20.00 7.42
N ASN A 35 -10.19 -20.03 8.76
CA ASN A 35 -9.42 -20.90 9.64
C ASN A 35 -7.89 -20.68 9.64
N ILE A 36 -7.42 -19.48 9.31
CA ILE A 36 -6.04 -19.12 9.54
C ILE A 36 -5.90 -18.51 10.94
N LYS A 37 -4.94 -19.02 11.70
CA LYS A 37 -4.58 -18.42 12.99
C LYS A 37 -3.79 -17.14 12.75
N THR A 38 -4.35 -16.03 13.17
CA THR A 38 -3.71 -14.71 13.19
C THR A 38 -3.71 -14.15 14.60
N GLU A 39 -3.02 -13.05 14.81
CA GLU A 39 -3.17 -12.31 16.06
C GLU A 39 -4.60 -11.77 16.18
N ILE A 40 -5.22 -11.96 17.35
CA ILE A 40 -6.59 -11.53 17.63
C ILE A 40 -6.54 -10.41 18.67
N ASN A 41 -6.98 -9.23 18.26
CA ASN A 41 -7.12 -8.05 19.11
C ASN A 41 -8.56 -7.48 19.00
N LYS A 42 -8.82 -6.37 19.67
CA LYS A 42 -10.14 -5.71 19.66
C LYS A 42 -10.59 -5.32 18.25
N ASN A 43 -9.68 -4.87 17.38
CA ASN A 43 -9.99 -4.46 16.02
C ASN A 43 -10.42 -5.67 15.17
N VAL A 44 -9.68 -6.77 15.26
CA VAL A 44 -10.02 -8.03 14.58
C VAL A 44 -11.43 -8.49 14.98
N GLU A 45 -11.75 -8.46 16.29
CA GLU A 45 -13.09 -8.82 16.74
C GLU A 45 -14.18 -7.83 16.27
N THR A 46 -13.85 -6.56 16.10
CA THR A 46 -14.75 -5.57 15.52
C THR A 46 -15.02 -5.88 14.05
N PHE A 47 -13.99 -6.13 13.24
CA PHE A 47 -14.16 -6.48 11.83
C PHE A 47 -14.93 -7.79 11.65
N LYS A 48 -14.67 -8.82 12.47
CA LYS A 48 -15.42 -10.09 12.43
C LYS A 48 -16.93 -9.90 12.64
N LYS A 49 -17.35 -8.89 13.42
CA LYS A 49 -18.76 -8.56 13.62
C LYS A 49 -19.34 -7.75 12.46
N LEU A 50 -18.53 -6.94 11.78
CA LEU A 50 -18.95 -6.10 10.66
C LEU A 50 -19.08 -6.90 9.35
N ILE A 51 -18.30 -7.96 9.17
CA ILE A 51 -18.28 -8.75 7.94
C ILE A 51 -19.47 -9.72 7.92
N PRO A 52 -20.40 -9.60 6.96
CA PRO A 52 -21.51 -10.53 6.82
C PRO A 52 -21.04 -11.98 6.59
N ASN A 53 -21.86 -12.93 7.01
CA ASN A 53 -21.52 -14.34 6.86
C ASN A 53 -22.15 -14.95 5.60
N ASN A 54 -21.98 -14.28 4.45
CA ASN A 54 -22.40 -14.82 3.16
C ASN A 54 -21.43 -15.91 2.69
N LYS A 55 -21.89 -16.77 1.78
CA LYS A 55 -21.13 -17.89 1.22
C LYS A 55 -19.90 -17.42 0.44
N HIS A 56 -20.05 -16.30 -0.30
CA HIS A 56 -19.00 -15.73 -1.12
C HIS A 56 -18.53 -14.41 -0.54
N LEU A 57 -17.21 -14.22 -0.43
CA LEU A 57 -16.60 -12.97 -0.03
C LEU A 57 -15.71 -12.46 -1.16
N LEU A 58 -16.02 -11.27 -1.65
CA LEU A 58 -15.22 -10.53 -2.62
C LEU A 58 -14.53 -9.37 -1.91
N PHE A 59 -13.22 -9.45 -1.79
CA PHE A 59 -12.38 -8.35 -1.32
C PHE A 59 -11.85 -7.59 -2.53
N ILE A 60 -12.22 -6.32 -2.66
CA ILE A 60 -11.77 -5.44 -3.73
C ILE A 60 -10.79 -4.44 -3.14
N LEU A 61 -9.56 -4.50 -3.62
CA LEU A 61 -8.56 -3.49 -3.39
C LEU A 61 -8.50 -2.58 -4.62
N SER A 62 -8.87 -1.32 -4.43
CA SER A 62 -8.78 -0.28 -5.47
C SER A 62 -7.61 0.64 -5.15
N ASP A 63 -6.49 0.43 -5.85
CA ASP A 63 -5.23 1.15 -5.66
C ASP A 63 -5.45 2.67 -5.73
N GLY A 64 -4.89 3.38 -4.78
CA GLY A 64 -4.97 4.84 -4.69
C GLY A 64 -6.33 5.42 -4.26
N THR A 65 -7.39 4.59 -4.13
CA THR A 65 -8.76 5.08 -3.85
C THR A 65 -8.95 5.45 -2.37
N GLY A 66 -8.30 6.51 -1.94
CA GLY A 66 -8.39 7.01 -0.57
C GLY A 66 -9.80 7.47 -0.16
N SER A 67 -10.02 7.64 1.15
CA SER A 67 -11.29 8.13 1.69
C SER A 67 -11.66 9.52 1.19
N ASN A 68 -10.66 10.34 0.85
CA ASN A 68 -10.86 11.67 0.26
C ASN A 68 -11.64 11.62 -1.07
N LEU A 69 -11.45 10.59 -1.90
CA LEU A 69 -12.21 10.40 -3.14
C LEU A 69 -13.65 9.95 -2.85
N ILE A 70 -13.82 8.94 -1.99
CA ILE A 70 -15.14 8.41 -1.64
C ILE A 70 -16.02 9.48 -0.98
N ASN A 71 -15.44 10.32 -0.13
CA ASN A 71 -16.18 11.39 0.55
C ASN A 71 -16.70 12.48 -0.41
N LYS A 72 -16.08 12.64 -1.60
CA LYS A 72 -16.52 13.58 -2.66
C LYS A 72 -17.64 13.04 -3.54
N LEU A 73 -17.97 11.75 -3.46
CA LEU A 73 -19.07 11.14 -4.20
C LEU A 73 -20.41 11.71 -3.73
N ASN A 74 -21.41 11.63 -4.61
CA ASN A 74 -22.79 12.00 -4.27
C ASN A 74 -23.32 11.10 -3.14
N ASP A 75 -24.31 11.61 -2.37
CA ASP A 75 -24.85 10.88 -1.23
C ASP A 75 -25.62 9.61 -1.63
N ASP A 76 -26.10 9.53 -2.87
CA ASP A 76 -26.75 8.33 -3.45
C ASP A 76 -25.77 7.30 -4.01
N SER A 77 -24.46 7.59 -4.00
CA SER A 77 -23.42 6.64 -4.40
C SER A 77 -23.47 5.36 -3.58
N ILE A 78 -23.44 4.20 -4.25
CA ILE A 78 -23.43 2.91 -3.58
C ILE A 78 -22.19 2.73 -2.69
N LEU A 79 -21.04 3.26 -3.10
CA LEU A 79 -19.80 3.21 -2.32
C LEU A 79 -19.96 4.07 -1.05
N LYS A 80 -20.44 5.32 -1.19
CA LYS A 80 -20.59 6.24 -0.06
C LYS A 80 -21.63 5.77 0.94
N ARG A 81 -22.80 5.29 0.49
CA ARG A 81 -23.88 4.80 1.37
C ARG A 81 -23.48 3.57 2.18
N ASN A 82 -22.61 2.72 1.63
CA ASN A 82 -22.15 1.49 2.27
C ASN A 82 -20.82 1.63 2.99
N LYS A 83 -20.26 2.83 3.06
CA LYS A 83 -19.07 3.11 3.85
C LYS A 83 -19.39 2.94 5.33
N LYS A 84 -18.73 2.00 5.99
CA LYS A 84 -18.94 1.69 7.41
C LYS A 84 -18.02 2.53 8.29
N ASP A 85 -16.79 2.81 7.84
CA ASP A 85 -15.80 3.60 8.59
C ASP A 85 -14.68 4.09 7.68
N ASP A 86 -13.82 4.93 8.23
CA ASP A 86 -12.48 5.23 7.75
C ASP A 86 -11.48 4.42 8.57
N ILE A 87 -10.58 3.70 7.90
CA ILE A 87 -9.52 2.93 8.55
C ILE A 87 -8.15 3.45 8.15
N ILE A 88 -7.14 3.14 8.95
CA ILE A 88 -5.77 3.56 8.65
C ILE A 88 -5.04 2.48 7.84
N THR A 89 -4.30 2.90 6.81
CA THR A 89 -3.35 2.01 6.12
C THR A 89 -2.04 1.91 6.90
N VAL A 90 -1.08 1.09 6.42
CA VAL A 90 0.26 1.04 7.02
C VAL A 90 1.13 2.19 6.54
N PHE A 91 2.16 2.51 7.31
CA PHE A 91 3.20 3.44 6.91
C PHE A 91 4.50 2.67 6.62
N PRO A 92 5.18 2.98 5.52
CA PRO A 92 4.85 3.96 4.46
C PRO A 92 3.61 3.57 3.65
N SER A 93 2.77 4.58 3.31
CA SER A 93 1.51 4.41 2.57
C SER A 93 1.78 4.26 1.06
N THR A 94 2.34 3.13 0.67
CA THR A 94 2.78 2.84 -0.70
C THR A 94 2.45 1.41 -1.09
N THR A 95 2.08 1.22 -2.34
CA THR A 95 1.54 -0.03 -2.91
C THR A 95 2.29 -1.28 -2.46
N ALA A 96 3.61 -1.35 -2.68
CA ALA A 96 4.39 -2.56 -2.38
C ALA A 96 4.35 -2.94 -0.89
N CYS A 97 4.40 -1.95 -0.01
CA CYS A 97 4.34 -2.11 1.44
C CYS A 97 2.97 -2.64 1.85
N VAL A 98 1.90 -1.98 1.39
CA VAL A 98 0.53 -2.34 1.77
C VAL A 98 0.10 -3.68 1.18
N LEU A 99 0.35 -3.94 -0.12
CA LEU A 99 0.02 -5.22 -0.74
C LEU A 99 0.69 -6.39 0.00
N THR A 100 1.94 -6.22 0.43
CA THR A 100 2.63 -7.25 1.20
C THR A 100 2.01 -7.42 2.58
N SER A 101 1.62 -6.31 3.25
CA SER A 101 0.88 -6.37 4.51
C SER A 101 -0.46 -7.12 4.38
N LEU A 102 -1.20 -6.90 3.28
CA LEU A 102 -2.48 -7.56 3.03
C LEU A 102 -2.34 -9.08 2.91
N VAL A 103 -1.41 -9.54 2.10
CA VAL A 103 -1.29 -10.99 1.82
C VAL A 103 -0.62 -11.77 2.94
N THR A 104 0.16 -11.10 3.78
CA THR A 104 0.83 -11.70 4.94
C THR A 104 0.06 -11.51 6.25
N ALA A 105 -0.89 -10.56 6.31
CA ALA A 105 -1.55 -10.04 7.52
C ALA A 105 -0.56 -9.54 8.59
N GLU A 106 0.58 -8.98 8.14
CA GLU A 106 1.66 -8.48 8.98
C GLU A 106 1.97 -7.02 8.70
N PHE A 107 2.47 -6.32 9.71
CA PHE A 107 2.95 -4.96 9.56
C PHE A 107 4.32 -4.90 8.85
N PRO A 108 4.69 -3.74 8.26
CA PRO A 108 5.97 -3.54 7.58
C PRO A 108 7.19 -3.94 8.40
N GLU A 109 7.18 -3.71 9.70
CA GLU A 109 8.26 -4.11 10.62
C GLU A 109 8.51 -5.63 10.67
N VAL A 110 7.53 -6.44 10.21
CA VAL A 110 7.62 -7.89 10.20
C VAL A 110 8.00 -8.40 8.81
N HIS A 111 7.38 -7.90 7.74
CA HIS A 111 7.62 -8.41 6.38
C HIS A 111 8.79 -7.71 5.66
N GLY A 112 9.21 -6.51 6.08
CA GLY A 112 10.42 -5.83 5.60
C GLY A 112 10.34 -5.25 4.18
N ILE A 113 9.17 -5.19 3.56
CA ILE A 113 8.95 -4.47 2.30
C ILE A 113 8.51 -3.05 2.63
N TRP A 114 9.37 -2.08 2.34
CA TRP A 114 9.22 -0.70 2.81
C TRP A 114 8.55 0.23 1.81
N GLY A 115 8.63 -0.10 0.51
CA GLY A 115 8.05 0.74 -0.51
C GLY A 115 8.34 0.25 -1.93
N TRP A 116 8.15 1.17 -2.89
CA TRP A 116 8.42 0.91 -4.29
C TRP A 116 9.89 0.54 -4.53
N PHE A 117 10.80 1.17 -3.78
CA PHE A 117 12.22 0.83 -3.76
C PHE A 117 12.64 0.33 -2.37
N ASN A 118 13.42 -0.73 -2.35
CA ASN A 118 13.98 -1.29 -1.14
C ASN A 118 15.50 -1.42 -1.30
N TYR A 119 16.19 -1.42 -0.18
CA TYR A 119 17.61 -1.81 -0.14
C TYR A 119 17.75 -3.01 0.77
N ASP A 120 18.40 -4.06 0.28
CA ASP A 120 18.80 -5.20 1.09
C ASP A 120 20.29 -5.11 1.38
N ARG A 121 20.60 -4.99 2.68
CA ARG A 121 21.99 -4.83 3.15
C ARG A 121 22.82 -6.10 2.93
N ASN A 122 22.21 -7.27 3.07
CA ASN A 122 22.91 -8.55 2.91
C ASN A 122 23.19 -8.86 1.44
N LEU A 123 22.26 -8.55 0.56
CA LEU A 123 22.40 -8.71 -0.88
C LEU A 123 23.13 -7.52 -1.51
N ASN A 124 23.28 -6.41 -0.78
CA ASN A 124 23.84 -5.14 -1.24
C ASN A 124 23.24 -4.65 -2.55
N ILE A 125 21.90 -4.61 -2.61
CA ILE A 125 21.15 -4.23 -3.81
C ILE A 125 19.98 -3.30 -3.48
N ASN A 126 19.79 -2.25 -4.30
CA ASN A 126 18.57 -1.49 -4.34
C ASN A 126 17.63 -2.10 -5.40
N TYR A 127 16.39 -2.39 -5.04
CA TYR A 127 15.49 -3.12 -5.91
C TYR A 127 14.04 -2.63 -5.80
N CYS A 128 13.25 -2.93 -6.83
CA CYS A 128 11.80 -2.76 -6.84
C CYS A 128 11.13 -4.13 -6.62
N PRO A 129 10.46 -4.39 -5.48
CA PRO A 129 9.91 -5.70 -5.16
C PRO A 129 8.77 -6.12 -6.10
N LEU A 130 7.91 -5.20 -6.54
CA LEU A 130 6.78 -5.53 -7.42
C LEU A 130 7.22 -5.89 -8.83
N LEU A 131 8.24 -5.19 -9.36
CA LEU A 131 8.85 -5.48 -10.66
C LEU A 131 9.92 -6.57 -10.57
N PHE A 132 10.35 -6.89 -9.36
CA PHE A 132 11.42 -7.83 -9.05
C PHE A 132 12.70 -7.55 -9.83
N CYS A 133 13.12 -6.29 -9.86
CA CYS A 133 14.29 -5.84 -10.60
C CYS A 133 15.19 -4.91 -9.79
N ASP A 134 16.46 -4.84 -10.20
CA ASP A 134 17.42 -3.85 -9.72
C ASP A 134 16.93 -2.44 -10.07
N ARG A 135 16.98 -1.52 -9.11
CA ARG A 135 16.50 -0.15 -9.29
C ARG A 135 17.25 0.64 -10.37
N LYS A 136 18.56 0.40 -10.52
CA LYS A 136 19.43 1.18 -11.40
C LYS A 136 19.45 0.64 -12.82
N THR A 137 19.55 -0.69 -12.94
CA THR A 137 19.75 -1.36 -14.23
C THR A 137 18.43 -1.88 -14.82
N GLU A 138 17.36 -1.95 -14.01
CA GLU A 138 16.09 -2.58 -14.33
C GLU A 138 16.23 -4.09 -14.69
N THR A 139 17.37 -4.68 -14.40
CA THR A 139 17.63 -6.12 -14.63
C THR A 139 16.83 -6.94 -13.62
N ASN A 140 16.21 -8.03 -14.07
CA ASN A 140 15.46 -8.93 -13.21
C ASN A 140 16.37 -9.53 -12.13
N LEU A 141 15.91 -9.58 -10.88
CA LEU A 141 16.70 -10.12 -9.76
C LEU A 141 17.03 -11.60 -9.93
N LEU A 142 16.20 -12.37 -10.64
CA LEU A 142 16.49 -13.76 -10.98
C LEU A 142 17.78 -13.91 -11.83
N ASP A 143 18.06 -12.91 -12.69
CA ASP A 143 19.29 -12.91 -13.50
C ASP A 143 20.57 -12.71 -12.65
N TYR A 144 20.40 -12.16 -11.44
CA TYR A 144 21.46 -12.08 -10.43
C TYR A 144 21.49 -13.31 -9.50
N GLY A 145 20.62 -14.31 -9.72
CA GLY A 145 20.49 -15.47 -8.86
C GLY A 145 19.79 -15.20 -7.53
N ILE A 146 19.05 -14.08 -7.43
CA ILE A 146 18.28 -13.72 -6.24
C ILE A 146 16.86 -14.30 -6.37
N GLU A 147 16.54 -15.23 -5.48
CA GLU A 147 15.26 -15.90 -5.44
C GLU A 147 14.20 -15.09 -4.67
N PRO A 148 12.89 -15.18 -5.01
CA PRO A 148 11.83 -14.45 -4.32
C PRO A 148 11.81 -14.64 -2.79
N LYS A 149 12.16 -15.82 -2.29
CA LYS A 149 12.24 -16.11 -0.85
C LYS A 149 13.33 -15.33 -0.09
N GLN A 150 14.31 -14.76 -0.80
CA GLN A 150 15.34 -13.91 -0.21
C GLN A 150 14.86 -12.46 -0.05
N VAL A 151 13.86 -12.06 -0.85
CA VAL A 151 13.25 -10.73 -0.84
C VAL A 151 11.99 -10.70 0.03
N PHE A 152 11.11 -11.68 -0.16
CA PHE A 152 9.84 -11.77 0.59
C PHE A 152 10.04 -12.63 1.83
N LEU A 153 10.31 -11.99 2.96
CA LEU A 153 10.66 -12.65 4.23
C LEU A 153 9.48 -13.34 4.92
N GLN A 154 8.26 -13.05 4.50
CA GLN A 154 7.02 -13.66 4.96
C GLN A 154 6.32 -14.36 3.79
N HIS A 155 5.52 -15.37 4.09
CA HIS A 155 4.72 -16.06 3.08
C HIS A 155 3.33 -15.45 2.96
N SER A 156 2.79 -15.44 1.74
CA SER A 156 1.38 -15.13 1.55
C SER A 156 0.50 -16.19 2.25
N LEU A 157 -0.49 -15.73 2.99
CA LEU A 157 -1.45 -16.60 3.68
C LEU A 157 -2.58 -17.10 2.76
N LEU A 158 -2.73 -16.50 1.58
CA LEU A 158 -3.83 -16.83 0.65
C LEU A 158 -3.84 -18.29 0.24
N ASN A 159 -2.67 -18.91 0.04
CA ASN A 159 -2.56 -20.33 -0.30
C ASN A 159 -3.00 -21.27 0.84
N ASN A 160 -3.15 -20.77 2.04
CA ASN A 160 -3.43 -21.55 3.23
C ASN A 160 -4.91 -21.48 3.68
N LEU A 161 -5.70 -20.59 3.07
CA LEU A 161 -7.13 -20.43 3.39
C LEU A 161 -7.89 -21.74 3.12
N LYS A 162 -8.80 -22.09 4.01
CA LYS A 162 -9.59 -23.33 3.91
C LYS A 162 -10.91 -23.11 3.18
N THR A 163 -10.81 -22.58 1.96
CA THR A 163 -11.93 -22.30 1.07
C THR A 163 -11.45 -22.29 -0.38
N ASN A 164 -12.36 -22.14 -1.34
CA ASN A 164 -12.01 -21.89 -2.74
C ASN A 164 -11.48 -20.46 -2.89
N VAL A 165 -10.18 -20.30 -3.10
CA VAL A 165 -9.51 -19.01 -3.21
C VAL A 165 -9.31 -18.63 -4.67
N ASN A 166 -9.68 -17.41 -5.02
CA ASN A 166 -9.43 -16.82 -6.33
C ASN A 166 -8.76 -15.46 -6.17
N VAL A 167 -7.76 -15.17 -7.00
CA VAL A 167 -7.12 -13.86 -7.07
C VAL A 167 -7.18 -13.36 -8.50
N LEU A 168 -7.81 -12.19 -8.69
CA LEU A 168 -7.95 -11.55 -10.00
C LEU A 168 -6.99 -10.39 -10.13
N PHE A 169 -6.09 -10.47 -11.10
CA PHE A 169 -5.15 -9.42 -11.45
C PHE A 169 -5.41 -8.87 -12.86
N PRO A 170 -5.09 -7.58 -13.11
CA PRO A 170 -4.96 -7.10 -14.48
C PRO A 170 -3.98 -7.97 -15.26
N LYS A 171 -4.26 -8.23 -16.53
CA LYS A 171 -3.49 -9.18 -17.35
C LYS A 171 -1.99 -8.85 -17.39
N TYR A 172 -1.61 -7.57 -17.37
CA TYR A 172 -0.21 -7.14 -17.49
C TYR A 172 0.67 -7.49 -16.29
N ILE A 173 0.07 -7.74 -15.08
CA ILE A 173 0.79 -8.17 -13.88
C ILE A 173 0.50 -9.63 -13.50
N TYR A 174 -0.41 -10.30 -14.23
CA TYR A 174 -0.90 -11.65 -13.91
C TYR A 174 0.22 -12.66 -13.65
N ASP A 175 1.30 -12.62 -14.41
CA ASP A 175 2.40 -13.60 -14.33
C ASP A 175 3.72 -12.97 -13.82
N SER A 176 3.64 -11.89 -13.07
CA SER A 176 4.80 -11.28 -12.43
C SER A 176 5.33 -12.16 -11.30
N VAL A 177 6.61 -11.96 -10.92
CA VAL A 177 7.20 -12.64 -9.76
C VAL A 177 6.41 -12.35 -8.49
N TYR A 178 5.94 -11.11 -8.30
CA TYR A 178 5.13 -10.74 -7.16
C TYR A 178 3.77 -11.46 -7.17
N SER A 179 3.08 -11.55 -8.31
CA SER A 179 1.82 -12.28 -8.40
C SER A 179 1.98 -13.78 -8.10
N ASN A 180 3.13 -14.37 -8.47
CA ASN A 180 3.49 -15.74 -8.10
C ASN A 180 3.77 -15.89 -6.59
N PHE A 181 4.28 -14.85 -5.93
CA PHE A 181 4.43 -14.83 -4.48
C PHE A 181 3.06 -14.74 -3.79
N VAL A 182 2.14 -13.94 -4.31
CA VAL A 182 0.81 -13.72 -3.72
C VAL A 182 -0.01 -15.00 -3.70
N ILE A 183 -0.10 -15.72 -4.81
CA ILE A 183 -0.99 -16.89 -4.95
C ILE A 183 -0.46 -17.87 -6.00
N ASN A 184 -0.70 -19.16 -5.79
CA ASN A 184 -0.41 -20.22 -6.76
C ASN A 184 -1.19 -20.03 -8.06
N LYS A 185 -0.63 -20.55 -9.15
CA LYS A 185 -1.16 -20.34 -10.51
C LYS A 185 -2.61 -20.85 -10.69
N GLU A 186 -2.99 -21.92 -10.00
CA GLU A 186 -4.31 -22.55 -10.08
C GLU A 186 -5.44 -21.65 -9.56
N SER A 187 -5.12 -20.79 -8.60
CA SER A 187 -6.07 -19.83 -7.98
C SER A 187 -5.94 -18.42 -8.54
N ARG A 188 -5.05 -18.22 -9.51
CA ARG A 188 -4.76 -16.91 -10.10
C ARG A 188 -5.47 -16.76 -11.44
N HIS A 189 -6.19 -15.66 -11.60
CA HIS A 189 -6.96 -15.34 -12.78
C HIS A 189 -6.58 -13.96 -13.30
N SER A 190 -6.68 -13.74 -14.60
CA SER A 190 -6.47 -12.44 -15.21
C SER A 190 -7.76 -11.86 -15.75
N TYR A 191 -7.88 -10.54 -15.76
CA TYR A 191 -8.93 -9.82 -16.45
C TYR A 191 -8.34 -8.76 -17.38
N ASN A 192 -9.05 -8.45 -18.48
CA ASN A 192 -8.70 -7.38 -19.40
C ASN A 192 -9.59 -6.14 -19.20
N ASP A 193 -10.85 -6.37 -18.79
CA ASP A 193 -11.84 -5.32 -18.53
C ASP A 193 -12.82 -5.72 -17.41
N PHE A 194 -13.71 -4.80 -17.06
CA PHE A 194 -14.67 -5.02 -15.97
C PHE A 194 -15.73 -6.08 -16.32
N ASN A 195 -15.99 -6.38 -17.61
CA ASN A 195 -16.92 -7.45 -17.98
C ASN A 195 -16.32 -8.83 -17.67
N ASP A 196 -15.01 -9.01 -17.83
CA ASP A 196 -14.32 -10.23 -17.42
C ASP A 196 -14.53 -10.47 -15.92
N ILE A 197 -14.41 -9.41 -15.10
CA ILE A 197 -14.63 -9.47 -13.64
C ILE A 197 -16.08 -9.87 -13.33
N VAL A 198 -17.06 -9.18 -13.94
CA VAL A 198 -18.49 -9.47 -13.72
C VAL A 198 -18.80 -10.92 -14.07
N ASN A 199 -18.33 -11.41 -15.22
CA ASN A 199 -18.55 -12.78 -15.68
C ASN A 199 -17.90 -13.80 -14.73
N PHE A 200 -16.69 -13.52 -14.26
CA PHE A 200 -15.99 -14.39 -13.31
C PHE A 200 -16.77 -14.49 -11.98
N ILE A 201 -17.11 -13.35 -11.39
CA ILE A 201 -17.82 -13.32 -10.09
C ILE A 201 -19.19 -13.97 -10.21
N LYS A 202 -19.95 -13.69 -11.28
CA LYS A 202 -21.25 -14.33 -11.53
C LYS A 202 -21.11 -15.85 -11.59
N LYS A 203 -20.13 -16.38 -12.31
CA LYS A 203 -19.87 -17.82 -12.39
C LYS A 203 -19.44 -18.38 -11.03
N ASN A 204 -18.60 -17.68 -10.29
CA ASN A 204 -18.13 -18.10 -8.98
C ASN A 204 -19.27 -18.17 -7.97
N CYS A 205 -20.20 -17.19 -7.95
CA CYS A 205 -21.36 -17.16 -7.06
C CYS A 205 -22.43 -18.23 -7.37
N GLN A 206 -22.36 -18.89 -8.54
CA GLN A 206 -23.21 -20.04 -8.87
C GLN A 206 -22.72 -21.34 -8.25
N ASN A 207 -21.49 -21.37 -7.74
CA ASN A 207 -20.94 -22.59 -7.09
C ASN A 207 -21.59 -22.77 -5.70
N GLU A 208 -21.79 -24.03 -5.32
CA GLU A 208 -22.30 -24.36 -3.99
C GLU A 208 -21.24 -24.19 -2.89
N SER A 209 -19.98 -24.24 -3.24
CA SER A 209 -18.86 -24.12 -2.29
C SER A 209 -18.59 -22.70 -1.89
N GLU A 210 -18.26 -22.49 -0.62
CA GLU A 210 -17.78 -21.20 -0.10
C GLU A 210 -16.53 -20.73 -0.87
N SER A 211 -16.44 -19.41 -1.10
CA SER A 211 -15.27 -18.84 -1.77
C SER A 211 -14.81 -17.52 -1.19
N TYR A 212 -13.51 -17.29 -1.30
CA TYR A 212 -12.86 -15.99 -1.11
C TYR A 212 -12.25 -15.53 -2.44
N THR A 213 -12.60 -14.34 -2.88
CA THR A 213 -12.02 -13.73 -4.08
C THR A 213 -11.35 -12.41 -3.73
N TYR A 214 -10.05 -12.28 -4.07
CA TYR A 214 -9.30 -11.03 -4.00
C TYR A 214 -9.22 -10.42 -5.40
N LEU A 215 -9.77 -9.23 -5.56
CA LEU A 215 -9.73 -8.46 -6.80
C LEU A 215 -8.86 -7.23 -6.60
N TYR A 216 -7.84 -7.05 -7.44
CA TYR A 216 -6.98 -5.89 -7.42
C TYR A 216 -7.23 -5.00 -8.65
N LEU A 217 -7.68 -3.76 -8.41
CA LEU A 217 -7.91 -2.72 -9.42
C LEU A 217 -6.80 -1.67 -9.31
N THR A 218 -6.13 -1.37 -10.40
CA THR A 218 -4.93 -0.50 -10.43
C THR A 218 -5.19 0.87 -11.07
N ASP A 219 -6.39 1.08 -11.62
CA ASP A 219 -6.66 2.20 -12.52
C ASP A 219 -6.55 3.58 -11.84
N ILE A 220 -7.09 3.73 -10.63
CA ILE A 220 -7.21 5.04 -9.96
C ILE A 220 -5.82 5.59 -9.64
N ASP A 221 -4.94 4.79 -9.02
CA ASP A 221 -3.59 5.21 -8.68
C ASP A 221 -2.82 5.72 -9.90
N THR A 222 -2.82 4.97 -10.99
CA THR A 222 -2.17 5.36 -12.25
C THR A 222 -2.72 6.68 -12.78
N LEU A 223 -4.04 6.85 -12.80
CA LEU A 223 -4.68 8.05 -13.30
C LEU A 223 -4.42 9.27 -12.40
N GLU A 224 -4.34 9.07 -11.08
CA GLU A 224 -4.00 10.13 -10.13
C GLU A 224 -2.56 10.60 -10.31
N HIS A 225 -1.61 9.67 -10.47
CA HIS A 225 -0.22 10.02 -10.76
C HIS A 225 -0.08 10.85 -12.05
N GLU A 226 -0.81 10.50 -13.10
CA GLU A 226 -0.71 11.17 -14.39
C GLU A 226 -1.48 12.50 -14.45
N ASN A 227 -2.64 12.60 -13.78
CA ASN A 227 -3.61 13.68 -14.01
C ASN A 227 -3.93 14.49 -12.75
N GLY A 228 -3.55 14.02 -11.56
CA GLY A 228 -3.93 14.56 -10.25
C GLY A 228 -5.29 14.06 -9.77
N ILE A 229 -5.46 14.07 -8.45
CA ILE A 229 -6.60 13.45 -7.75
C ILE A 229 -7.97 14.10 -8.04
N ASP A 230 -7.99 15.35 -8.47
CA ASP A 230 -9.22 16.11 -8.74
C ASP A 230 -9.61 16.11 -10.23
N SER A 231 -8.85 15.42 -11.06
CA SER A 231 -9.05 15.40 -12.51
C SER A 231 -10.38 14.74 -12.89
N LYS A 232 -10.93 15.16 -14.04
CA LYS A 232 -12.16 14.56 -14.56
C LYS A 232 -12.00 13.06 -14.85
N ILE A 233 -10.83 12.66 -15.37
CA ILE A 233 -10.58 11.26 -15.75
C ILE A 233 -10.59 10.32 -14.52
N VAL A 234 -10.09 10.77 -13.37
CA VAL A 234 -10.17 10.02 -12.10
C VAL A 234 -11.63 9.88 -11.66
N LYS A 235 -12.42 10.95 -11.75
CA LYS A 235 -13.86 10.91 -11.41
C LYS A 235 -14.63 9.97 -12.33
N ASP A 236 -14.41 10.07 -13.65
CA ASP A 236 -15.05 9.19 -14.64
C ASP A 236 -14.71 7.72 -14.35
N LYS A 237 -13.44 7.41 -14.03
CA LYS A 237 -13.02 6.05 -13.68
C LYS A 237 -13.67 5.55 -12.38
N LEU A 238 -13.81 6.42 -11.38
CA LEU A 238 -14.48 6.06 -10.13
C LEU A 238 -15.98 5.75 -10.37
N GLU A 239 -16.63 6.48 -11.28
CA GLU A 239 -18.00 6.17 -11.72
C GLU A 239 -18.09 4.82 -12.44
N GLU A 240 -17.08 4.47 -13.27
CA GLU A 240 -16.99 3.14 -13.90
C GLU A 240 -16.87 2.02 -12.85
N ILE A 241 -16.02 2.23 -11.81
CA ILE A 241 -15.87 1.29 -10.69
C ILE A 241 -17.20 1.17 -9.92
N GLU A 242 -17.89 2.28 -9.69
CA GLU A 242 -19.20 2.26 -9.04
C GLU A 242 -20.22 1.45 -9.83
N ASN A 243 -20.22 1.58 -11.18
CA ASN A 243 -21.06 0.79 -12.06
C ASN A 243 -20.68 -0.70 -12.06
N LEU A 244 -19.40 -1.02 -11.95
CA LEU A 244 -18.93 -2.40 -11.71
C LEU A 244 -19.54 -2.94 -10.41
N ILE A 245 -19.42 -2.21 -9.30
CA ILE A 245 -19.97 -2.64 -8.00
C ILE A 245 -21.48 -2.88 -8.08
N LYS A 246 -22.24 -1.99 -8.73
CA LYS A 246 -23.70 -2.16 -8.94
C LYS A 246 -24.03 -3.50 -9.65
N LYS A 247 -23.27 -3.84 -10.70
CA LYS A 247 -23.43 -5.13 -11.41
C LYS A 247 -23.05 -6.32 -10.53
N LEU A 248 -22.01 -6.19 -9.71
CA LEU A 248 -21.59 -7.25 -8.79
C LEU A 248 -22.64 -7.50 -7.70
N CYS A 249 -23.37 -6.46 -7.28
CA CYS A 249 -24.48 -6.57 -6.31
C CYS A 249 -25.67 -7.38 -6.82
N GLU A 250 -25.79 -7.64 -8.13
CA GLU A 250 -26.86 -8.51 -8.67
C GLU A 250 -26.67 -9.99 -8.25
N ASN A 251 -25.50 -10.37 -7.74
CA ASN A 251 -25.22 -11.72 -7.25
C ASN A 251 -25.73 -11.87 -5.81
N LYS A 252 -26.40 -12.97 -5.52
CA LYS A 252 -26.87 -13.30 -4.17
C LYS A 252 -25.78 -13.97 -3.35
N ASP A 253 -25.93 -13.90 -2.04
CA ASP A 253 -25.08 -14.56 -1.06
C ASP A 253 -23.59 -14.14 -1.18
N LEU A 254 -23.39 -12.86 -1.54
CA LEU A 254 -22.09 -12.23 -1.73
C LEU A 254 -21.89 -11.10 -0.72
N THR A 255 -20.78 -11.13 -0.01
CA THR A 255 -20.26 -9.97 0.73
C THR A 255 -19.19 -9.29 -0.13
N ILE A 256 -19.32 -7.99 -0.37
CA ILE A 256 -18.30 -7.17 -1.01
C ILE A 256 -17.64 -6.31 0.06
N ILE A 257 -16.32 -6.44 0.20
CA ILE A 257 -15.49 -5.53 0.98
C ILE A 257 -14.67 -4.73 -0.02
N PHE A 258 -14.88 -3.42 -0.07
CA PHE A 258 -14.11 -2.52 -0.91
C PHE A 258 -13.28 -1.59 -0.02
N THR A 259 -11.99 -1.51 -0.32
CA THR A 259 -11.03 -0.61 0.33
C THR A 259 -9.91 -0.22 -0.63
N ALA A 260 -8.98 0.58 -0.16
CA ALA A 260 -7.75 0.94 -0.88
C ALA A 260 -6.51 0.49 -0.10
N ASP A 261 -5.39 0.49 -0.75
CA ASP A 261 -4.08 0.36 -0.10
C ASP A 261 -3.64 1.70 0.52
N HIS A 262 -3.81 2.80 -0.20
CA HIS A 262 -3.58 4.18 0.23
C HIS A 262 -4.47 5.12 -0.57
N GLY A 263 -4.39 6.40 -0.28
CA GLY A 263 -4.86 7.44 -1.18
C GLY A 263 -3.69 8.28 -1.69
N GLN A 264 -3.97 9.38 -2.38
CA GLN A 264 -2.96 10.26 -2.94
C GLN A 264 -3.23 11.73 -2.63
N THR A 265 -2.19 12.58 -2.79
CA THR A 265 -2.31 14.04 -2.77
C THR A 265 -1.85 14.63 -4.11
N ASN A 266 -2.41 15.78 -4.51
CA ASN A 266 -1.87 16.54 -5.64
C ASN A 266 -0.44 16.99 -5.35
N ILE A 267 0.39 17.12 -6.39
CA ILE A 267 1.74 17.67 -6.30
C ILE A 267 1.69 19.13 -6.73
N THR A 268 2.20 20.00 -5.87
CA THR A 268 2.38 21.44 -6.17
C THR A 268 3.84 21.82 -6.33
N LYS A 269 4.76 20.97 -5.86
CA LYS A 269 6.20 21.24 -5.93
C LYS A 269 7.02 19.95 -5.99
N ASP A 270 7.90 19.87 -7.00
CA ASP A 270 8.96 18.88 -7.07
C ASP A 270 10.16 19.32 -6.23
N ILE A 271 10.71 18.39 -5.45
CA ILE A 271 11.92 18.54 -4.66
C ILE A 271 13.00 17.65 -5.26
N ILE A 272 14.12 18.22 -5.63
CA ILE A 272 15.24 17.46 -6.19
C ILE A 272 16.24 17.17 -5.07
N LEU A 273 16.54 15.90 -4.85
CA LEU A 273 17.63 15.52 -3.95
C LEU A 273 18.98 15.89 -4.59
N ASP A 274 19.82 16.60 -3.86
CA ASP A 274 21.12 17.04 -4.33
C ASP A 274 22.16 15.91 -4.23
N PHE A 275 22.25 15.10 -5.29
CA PHE A 275 23.23 14.01 -5.35
C PHE A 275 24.68 14.52 -5.42
N GLU A 276 24.95 15.74 -5.94
CA GLU A 276 26.31 16.29 -5.95
C GLU A 276 26.83 16.49 -4.53
N GLU A 277 25.95 16.94 -3.62
CA GLU A 277 26.29 17.15 -2.21
C GLU A 277 26.34 15.83 -1.43
N TYR A 278 25.37 14.89 -1.67
CA TYR A 278 25.15 13.76 -0.76
C TYR A 278 25.73 12.43 -1.22
N ASP A 279 26.07 12.21 -2.50
CA ASP A 279 26.49 10.92 -3.03
C ASP A 279 27.70 10.35 -2.28
N ASN A 280 28.68 11.20 -1.93
CA ASN A 280 29.83 10.79 -1.13
C ASN A 280 29.48 10.38 0.31
N MET A 281 28.34 10.81 0.83
CA MET A 281 27.86 10.48 2.18
C MET A 281 27.05 9.19 2.20
N PHE A 282 26.50 8.76 1.06
CA PHE A 282 25.69 7.57 0.96
C PHE A 282 26.52 6.31 0.70
N TYR A 283 26.14 5.19 1.36
CA TYR A 283 26.67 3.86 1.00
C TYR A 283 25.68 3.06 0.12
N ALA A 284 24.41 3.49 0.03
CA ALA A 284 23.42 2.99 -0.89
C ALA A 284 22.47 4.12 -1.31
N TYR A 285 21.84 3.99 -2.47
CA TYR A 285 20.83 4.97 -2.90
C TYR A 285 19.63 5.00 -1.93
N PRO A 286 19.00 6.17 -1.76
CA PRO A 286 17.79 6.28 -0.95
C PRO A 286 16.72 5.26 -1.41
N SER A 287 15.92 4.75 -0.49
CA SER A 287 14.86 3.77 -0.78
C SER A 287 13.49 4.29 -0.32
N ILE A 288 12.49 3.45 -0.31
CA ILE A 288 11.08 3.62 -0.03
C ILE A 288 10.37 4.19 -1.25
N ASP A 289 10.18 5.51 -1.36
CA ASP A 289 9.38 6.08 -2.43
C ASP A 289 9.66 7.59 -2.60
N TYR A 290 8.79 8.30 -3.29
CA TYR A 290 8.93 9.71 -3.61
C TYR A 290 8.24 10.66 -2.60
N GLY A 291 7.36 10.16 -1.73
CA GLY A 291 6.78 10.91 -0.59
C GLY A 291 7.53 10.68 0.71
N THR A 292 8.17 9.52 0.83
CA THR A 292 9.00 9.12 1.98
C THR A 292 10.27 8.47 1.45
N ALA A 293 11.42 8.85 1.99
CA ALA A 293 12.71 8.28 1.59
C ALA A 293 13.57 7.91 2.79
N SER A 294 14.21 6.73 2.72
CA SER A 294 15.20 6.24 3.69
C SER A 294 16.61 6.48 3.15
N TYR A 295 17.51 6.99 3.99
CA TYR A 295 18.86 7.40 3.62
C TYR A 295 19.90 6.56 4.35
N TYR A 296 20.85 6.03 3.59
CA TYR A 296 21.90 5.09 4.01
C TYR A 296 23.23 5.84 4.14
N ILE A 297 23.52 6.34 5.35
CA ILE A 297 24.62 7.26 5.59
C ILE A 297 25.88 6.52 6.04
N LYS A 298 27.01 6.77 5.34
CA LYS A 298 28.33 6.27 5.76
C LYS A 298 28.69 6.78 7.14
N LYS A 299 29.27 5.90 7.95
CA LYS A 299 29.73 6.24 9.30
C LYS A 299 30.61 7.49 9.32
N GLY A 300 30.27 8.43 10.18
CA GLY A 300 30.96 9.70 10.37
C GLY A 300 30.38 10.87 9.55
N TYR A 301 29.41 10.63 8.68
CA TYR A 301 28.74 11.69 7.92
C TYR A 301 27.35 12.05 8.48
N GLU A 302 26.86 11.36 9.52
CA GLU A 302 25.49 11.45 10.02
C GLU A 302 25.12 12.89 10.43
N GLU A 303 25.97 13.57 11.22
CA GLU A 303 25.71 14.93 11.66
C GLU A 303 25.79 15.94 10.50
N THR A 304 26.74 15.74 9.59
CA THR A 304 26.91 16.59 8.40
C THR A 304 25.69 16.50 7.50
N PHE A 305 25.24 15.27 7.22
CA PHE A 305 24.04 15.03 6.42
C PHE A 305 22.82 15.65 7.09
N GLU A 306 22.57 15.35 8.37
CA GLU A 306 21.39 15.84 9.09
C GLU A 306 21.34 17.37 9.07
N LYS A 307 22.45 18.04 9.33
CA LYS A 307 22.53 19.50 9.36
C LYS A 307 22.31 20.13 7.99
N SER A 308 22.97 19.60 6.95
CA SER A 308 22.85 20.09 5.57
C SER A 308 21.42 19.84 5.04
N PHE A 309 20.90 18.62 5.22
CA PHE A 309 19.55 18.24 4.78
C PHE A 309 18.48 19.16 5.40
N LYS A 310 18.50 19.35 6.72
CA LYS A 310 17.56 20.25 7.40
C LYS A 310 17.64 21.66 6.88
N LYS A 311 18.85 22.21 6.72
CA LYS A 311 19.02 23.57 6.19
C LYS A 311 18.43 23.72 4.78
N LYS A 312 18.53 22.69 3.94
CA LYS A 312 18.13 22.74 2.52
C LYS A 312 16.65 22.44 2.31
N TYR A 313 16.09 21.49 3.07
CA TYR A 313 14.77 20.92 2.79
C TYR A 313 13.73 21.07 3.91
N GLU A 314 14.04 21.75 5.03
CA GLU A 314 13.12 21.85 6.18
C GLU A 314 11.76 22.48 5.86
N ASN A 315 11.66 23.28 4.78
CA ASN A 315 10.41 23.87 4.34
C ASN A 315 9.49 22.86 3.62
N ASP A 316 10.05 21.84 3.02
CA ASP A 316 9.36 20.90 2.15
C ASP A 316 9.26 19.47 2.72
N MET A 317 10.23 19.10 3.57
CA MET A 317 10.33 17.75 4.15
C MET A 317 10.73 17.81 5.62
N ILE A 318 10.44 16.73 6.33
CA ILE A 318 10.90 16.56 7.71
C ILE A 318 11.80 15.35 7.76
N LEU A 319 13.00 15.53 8.30
CA LEU A 319 13.97 14.45 8.50
C LEU A 319 13.90 13.93 9.94
N PHE A 320 13.73 12.61 10.06
CA PHE A 320 13.74 11.88 11.33
C PHE A 320 14.93 10.93 11.37
N LYS A 321 15.42 10.61 12.56
CA LYS A 321 16.22 9.41 12.76
C LYS A 321 15.28 8.20 12.66
N THR A 322 15.70 7.19 11.92
CA THR A 322 14.91 5.97 11.73
C THR A 322 14.52 5.33 13.06
N GLU A 323 15.44 5.29 14.01
CA GLU A 323 15.21 4.77 15.36
C GLU A 323 14.06 5.49 16.09
N ASP A 324 13.91 6.79 15.87
CA ASP A 324 12.83 7.58 16.46
C ASP A 324 11.46 7.15 15.95
N LEU A 325 11.33 6.84 14.65
CA LEU A 325 10.08 6.34 14.07
C LEU A 325 9.78 4.92 14.55
N ILE A 326 10.80 4.06 14.63
CA ILE A 326 10.69 2.69 15.16
C ILE A 326 10.18 2.72 16.60
N ASN A 327 10.81 3.51 17.46
CA ASN A 327 10.46 3.61 18.88
C ASN A 327 9.06 4.21 19.15
N ASN A 328 8.46 4.82 18.13
CA ASN A 328 7.10 5.35 18.18
C ASN A 328 6.09 4.53 17.36
N ASN A 329 6.43 3.28 16.99
CA ASN A 329 5.58 2.30 16.31
C ASN A 329 5.01 2.78 14.96
N PHE A 330 5.76 3.57 14.19
CA PHE A 330 5.30 4.06 12.89
C PHE A 330 5.12 2.94 11.87
N PHE A 331 5.87 1.86 12.00
CA PHE A 331 5.91 0.75 11.05
C PHE A 331 5.10 -0.48 11.48
N GLY A 332 4.39 -0.38 12.60
CA GLY A 332 3.60 -1.47 13.15
C GLY A 332 3.62 -1.52 14.68
N ILE A 333 2.91 -2.51 15.21
CA ILE A 333 2.90 -2.87 16.63
C ILE A 333 3.19 -4.36 16.74
N GLY A 334 4.33 -4.72 17.26
CA GLY A 334 4.72 -6.13 17.40
C GLY A 334 6.22 -6.32 17.57
N ASN A 335 6.72 -7.43 17.06
CA ASN A 335 8.13 -7.78 17.15
C ASN A 335 8.86 -7.36 15.86
N PHE A 336 9.50 -6.23 15.87
CA PHE A 336 10.33 -5.75 14.77
C PHE A 336 11.44 -6.77 14.46
N LYS A 337 11.42 -7.35 13.27
CA LYS A 337 12.45 -8.30 12.87
C LYS A 337 13.77 -7.56 12.59
N SER A 338 14.87 -8.07 13.12
CA SER A 338 16.19 -7.45 12.96
C SER A 338 16.55 -7.23 11.49
N ILE A 339 16.31 -8.23 10.63
CA ILE A 339 16.63 -8.14 9.19
C ILE A 339 15.80 -7.05 8.50
N ALA A 340 14.52 -6.87 8.87
CA ALA A 340 13.70 -5.80 8.32
C ALA A 340 14.25 -4.43 8.75
N LYS A 341 14.62 -4.29 10.03
CA LYS A 341 15.21 -3.07 10.57
C LYS A 341 16.54 -2.73 9.89
N ASP A 342 17.41 -3.73 9.67
CA ASP A 342 18.73 -3.55 9.09
C ASP A 342 18.67 -3.05 7.64
N ASN A 343 17.55 -3.26 6.94
CA ASN A 343 17.30 -2.78 5.59
C ASN A 343 16.74 -1.35 5.53
N LEU A 344 16.54 -0.67 6.66
CA LEU A 344 16.31 0.78 6.72
C LEU A 344 17.61 1.53 6.91
N GLY A 345 17.70 2.73 6.34
CA GLY A 345 18.82 3.65 6.53
C GLY A 345 18.76 4.37 7.88
N GLU A 346 19.76 5.16 8.17
CA GLU A 346 19.93 5.88 9.43
C GLU A 346 18.89 7.01 9.61
N TYR A 347 18.39 7.55 8.49
CA TYR A 347 17.40 8.62 8.48
C TYR A 347 16.28 8.34 7.50
N ILE A 348 15.10 8.87 7.83
CA ILE A 348 13.92 8.88 6.96
C ILE A 348 13.40 10.30 6.84
N SER A 349 13.23 10.78 5.59
CA SER A 349 12.49 12.01 5.32
C SER A 349 11.06 11.70 4.92
N ILE A 350 10.14 12.57 5.33
CA ILE A 350 8.74 12.52 4.95
C ILE A 350 8.38 13.87 4.34
N CYS A 351 7.87 13.85 3.12
CA CYS A 351 7.40 15.04 2.43
C CYS A 351 6.21 15.66 3.16
N LYS A 352 6.19 16.96 3.25
CA LYS A 352 4.98 17.69 3.63
C LYS A 352 3.94 17.54 2.52
N LYS A 353 2.66 17.78 2.84
CA LYS A 353 1.58 17.65 1.87
C LYS A 353 1.92 18.31 0.53
N GLU A 354 1.54 17.67 -0.57
CA GLU A 354 1.67 18.16 -1.94
C GLU A 354 3.13 18.35 -2.42
N ARG A 355 4.05 17.53 -1.92
CA ARG A 355 5.45 17.51 -2.33
C ARG A 355 5.82 16.17 -2.95
N TYR A 356 6.73 16.21 -3.91
CA TYR A 356 7.26 15.07 -4.61
C TYR A 356 8.78 15.11 -4.59
N LEU A 357 9.43 14.12 -3.96
CA LEU A 357 10.88 14.04 -3.85
C LEU A 357 11.45 13.22 -5.01
N ILE A 358 12.17 13.86 -5.90
CA ILE A 358 12.95 13.19 -6.93
C ILE A 358 14.27 12.72 -6.31
N ASN A 359 14.29 11.49 -5.83
CA ASN A 359 15.44 10.81 -5.23
C ASN A 359 16.16 9.88 -6.23
N ASN A 360 16.18 10.27 -7.50
CA ASN A 360 16.80 9.57 -8.60
C ASN A 360 17.72 10.53 -9.38
N PRO A 361 18.97 10.15 -9.72
CA PRO A 361 19.88 10.98 -10.51
C PRO A 361 19.33 11.37 -11.89
N ASN A 362 18.45 10.55 -12.47
CA ASN A 362 17.78 10.87 -13.75
C ASN A 362 16.58 11.77 -13.53
N ILE A 363 16.85 13.05 -13.23
CA ILE A 363 15.83 14.06 -12.91
C ILE A 363 14.84 14.24 -14.06
N GLU A 364 15.30 14.25 -15.32
CA GLU A 364 14.49 14.50 -16.51
C GLU A 364 13.37 13.45 -16.69
N LYS A 365 13.56 12.24 -16.17
CA LYS A 365 12.55 11.17 -16.21
C LYS A 365 11.31 11.51 -15.39
N TYR A 366 11.44 12.31 -14.33
CA TYR A 366 10.41 12.50 -13.31
C TYR A 366 9.90 13.94 -13.18
N TYR A 367 10.77 14.95 -13.38
CA TYR A 367 10.47 16.35 -13.12
C TYR A 367 9.25 16.85 -13.93
N GLY A 368 8.27 17.40 -13.23
CA GLY A 368 7.06 17.99 -13.79
C GLY A 368 6.06 17.00 -14.42
N LYS A 369 6.34 15.69 -14.36
CA LYS A 369 5.52 14.67 -15.04
C LYS A 369 4.44 14.07 -14.17
N ILE A 370 4.71 13.93 -12.88
CA ILE A 370 3.82 13.32 -11.91
C ILE A 370 2.93 14.41 -11.29
N LYS A 371 1.64 14.14 -11.15
CA LYS A 371 0.63 15.10 -10.64
C LYS A 371 0.03 14.70 -9.30
N GLY A 372 -0.02 13.41 -9.00
CA GLY A 372 -0.41 12.85 -7.71
C GLY A 372 0.73 12.07 -7.07
N ASN A 373 0.80 12.01 -5.73
CA ASN A 373 1.82 11.28 -4.99
C ASN A 373 1.25 10.73 -3.67
N HIS A 374 1.89 9.69 -3.17
CA HIS A 374 1.59 9.01 -1.93
C HIS A 374 2.88 8.63 -1.18
N SER A 375 2.81 7.70 -0.24
CA SER A 375 3.87 7.16 0.64
C SER A 375 4.18 8.00 1.88
N GLY A 376 3.48 9.12 2.08
CA GLY A 376 3.65 10.01 3.22
C GLY A 376 2.66 9.75 4.36
N LEU A 377 2.41 10.79 5.15
CA LEU A 377 1.58 10.75 6.36
C LEU A 377 0.41 11.75 6.31
N SER A 378 0.05 12.29 5.16
CA SER A 378 -1.14 13.14 5.09
C SER A 378 -2.43 12.33 5.30
N TYR A 379 -3.51 13.01 5.66
CA TYR A 379 -4.83 12.38 5.77
C TYR A 379 -5.22 11.70 4.45
N ASP A 380 -5.00 12.38 3.33
CA ASP A 380 -5.40 11.90 2.01
C ASP A 380 -4.65 10.61 1.60
N GLU A 381 -3.43 10.39 2.12
CA GLU A 381 -2.61 9.21 1.86
C GLU A 381 -2.90 8.05 2.83
N MET A 382 -3.09 8.35 4.12
CA MET A 382 -3.14 7.35 5.20
C MET A 382 -4.54 6.83 5.50
N ILE A 383 -5.59 7.60 5.17
CA ILE A 383 -6.97 7.23 5.52
C ILE A 383 -7.69 6.66 4.32
N ILE A 384 -8.12 5.41 4.47
CA ILE A 384 -8.73 4.60 3.41
C ILE A 384 -10.15 4.19 3.82
N PRO A 385 -11.07 3.98 2.85
CA PRO A 385 -12.44 3.65 3.15
C PRO A 385 -12.60 2.17 3.53
N LEU A 386 -13.44 1.88 4.50
CA LEU A 386 -14.00 0.56 4.72
C LEU A 386 -15.44 0.55 4.22
N ILE A 387 -15.68 -0.07 3.08
CA ILE A 387 -17.00 -0.21 2.49
C ILE A 387 -17.38 -1.69 2.53
N ILE A 388 -18.55 -2.01 3.10
CA ILE A 388 -19.03 -3.39 3.19
C ILE A 388 -20.46 -3.42 2.67
N ILE A 389 -20.71 -4.26 1.67
CA ILE A 389 -22.01 -4.45 1.04
C ILE A 389 -22.44 -5.91 1.25
N ASP A 390 -23.62 -6.09 1.82
CA ASP A 390 -24.29 -7.39 1.93
C ASP A 390 -25.36 -7.48 0.83
N THR A 391 -25.10 -8.29 -0.19
CA THR A 391 -26.04 -8.36 -1.34
C THR A 391 -27.38 -9.02 -1.00
N ASN A 392 -27.54 -9.57 0.19
CA ASN A 392 -28.82 -10.06 0.66
C ASN A 392 -29.67 -8.98 1.36
N ASN A 393 -29.03 -7.88 1.84
CA ASN A 393 -29.69 -6.89 2.71
C ASN A 393 -29.50 -5.42 2.27
N ASP A 394 -28.44 -5.05 1.54
CA ASP A 394 -28.02 -3.65 1.32
C ASP A 394 -28.31 -3.12 -0.12
N ILE A 395 -29.19 -3.75 -0.91
CA ILE A 395 -29.51 -3.37 -2.30
C ILE A 395 -30.76 -2.50 -2.38
#